data_a4e81cee5a438b55fc6c1d5d69da87bb
#
_entry.id   a4e81cee5a438b55fc6c1d5d69da87bb
#
_cell.length_a   1.000
_cell.length_b   1.000
_cell.length_c   1.000
_cell.angle_alpha   90.00
_cell.angle_beta   90.00
_cell.angle_gamma   90.00
#
_symmetry.space_group_name_H-M   'P 1'
#
loop_
_entity.id
_entity.type
_entity.pdbx_description
1 polymer ?
#
loop_
_entity_poly.entity_id
_entity_poly.type
_entity_poly.pdbx_seq_one_letter_code
_entity_poly.pdbx_strand_id
1 'polypeptide(L)'
;LDVHEQDVDPTLRVLTDMYLHEDNPPEFHRLVYFDIETEIGGTLNKANIKKALNKITSIAILDKLHDKIYALIVDEKGEIEHKTVGNKEVIPFKNESFLLKRFIEIWEEISPTVIVGYNSAFFDVPYLFYRISKKLGKEWAYRLSPIGIVNEQEWSDDFPVKICGVSHLDYMLLYKKFVPKVQPSYKLDYIAKKEIGKGKLEFKGSLDKLFREDIEKYIEYNVNDVTLLDEIDKEKGFTDLAIAICHFAHTDYDNIYFSSIRSEERRV
;
A
#
# COMPACT_ATOMS: atom_id res chain seq x y z
N LEU A 1 11.71 23.70 -36.23
CA LEU A 1 11.31 23.88 -34.85
C LEU A 1 12.09 22.86 -34.02
N ASP A 2 13.08 23.34 -33.28
CA ASP A 2 13.77 22.49 -32.30
C ASP A 2 12.75 22.17 -31.22
N VAL A 3 12.44 20.92 -31.06
CA VAL A 3 11.53 20.46 -30.00
C VAL A 3 12.39 20.15 -28.79
N HIS A 4 12.29 21.02 -27.78
CA HIS A 4 12.95 20.83 -26.50
C HIS A 4 12.04 20.04 -25.56
N GLU A 5 12.63 19.26 -24.64
CA GLU A 5 11.92 18.58 -23.53
C GLU A 5 10.88 17.54 -23.97
N GLN A 6 11.17 16.76 -25.01
CA GLN A 6 10.29 15.65 -25.45
C GLN A 6 10.16 14.51 -24.43
N ASP A 7 11.05 14.47 -23.45
CA ASP A 7 11.12 13.45 -22.40
C ASP A 7 10.38 13.83 -21.11
N VAL A 8 9.79 15.02 -21.05
CA VAL A 8 9.00 15.49 -19.91
C VAL A 8 7.52 15.23 -20.17
N ASP A 9 6.83 14.63 -19.21
CA ASP A 9 5.37 14.49 -19.28
C ASP A 9 4.70 15.86 -19.34
N PRO A 10 3.84 16.13 -20.34
CA PRO A 10 3.20 17.43 -20.50
C PRO A 10 2.37 17.86 -19.27
N THR A 11 1.77 16.92 -18.56
CA THR A 11 0.99 17.19 -17.35
C THR A 11 1.92 17.65 -16.22
N LEU A 12 3.03 16.94 -16.04
CA LEU A 12 4.05 17.30 -15.05
C LEU A 12 4.64 18.69 -15.36
N ARG A 13 4.90 18.97 -16.65
CA ARG A 13 5.38 20.30 -17.07
C ARG A 13 4.41 21.42 -16.72
N VAL A 14 3.13 21.24 -17.03
CA VAL A 14 2.09 22.25 -16.71
C VAL A 14 1.99 22.46 -15.19
N LEU A 15 2.00 21.37 -14.41
CA LEU A 15 1.97 21.46 -12.94
C LEU A 15 3.21 22.16 -12.39
N THR A 16 4.40 21.86 -12.92
CA THR A 16 5.64 22.54 -12.53
C THR A 16 5.56 24.04 -12.82
N ASP A 17 5.14 24.44 -14.02
CA ASP A 17 5.00 25.86 -14.38
C ASP A 17 3.97 26.60 -13.51
N MET A 18 2.89 25.93 -13.11
CA MET A 18 1.85 26.52 -12.26
C MET A 18 2.29 26.70 -10.80
N TYR A 19 3.09 25.78 -10.28
CA TYR A 19 3.45 25.70 -8.86
C TYR A 19 4.94 25.88 -8.59
N LEU A 20 5.72 26.38 -9.58
CA LEU A 20 7.17 26.55 -9.51
C LEU A 20 7.64 27.37 -8.30
N HIS A 21 6.84 28.33 -7.88
CA HIS A 21 7.13 29.22 -6.75
C HIS A 21 6.32 28.88 -5.48
N GLU A 22 5.68 27.71 -5.45
CA GLU A 22 4.93 27.26 -4.30
C GLU A 22 5.86 26.42 -3.39
N ASP A 23 6.38 27.05 -2.34
CA ASP A 23 7.31 26.42 -1.39
C ASP A 23 6.60 25.67 -0.26
N ASN A 24 5.27 25.82 -0.15
CA ASN A 24 4.53 25.16 0.91
C ASN A 24 4.18 23.73 0.48
N PRO A 25 4.58 22.71 1.28
CA PRO A 25 4.09 21.38 1.03
C PRO A 25 2.56 21.32 1.21
N PRO A 26 1.87 20.36 0.62
CA PRO A 26 0.44 20.21 0.85
C PRO A 26 0.16 20.10 2.34
N GLU A 27 -0.89 20.77 2.83
CA GLU A 27 -1.22 20.82 4.25
C GLU A 27 -1.40 19.41 4.85
N PHE A 28 -1.90 18.48 4.06
CA PHE A 28 -2.00 17.06 4.45
C PHE A 28 -2.20 16.16 3.24
N HIS A 29 -1.74 14.91 3.38
CA HIS A 29 -2.09 13.80 2.52
C HIS A 29 -3.12 12.90 3.20
N ARG A 30 -4.03 12.34 2.40
CA ARG A 30 -4.85 11.21 2.88
C ARG A 30 -4.00 9.94 2.78
N LEU A 31 -3.18 9.76 3.82
CA LEU A 31 -2.21 8.70 3.94
C LEU A 31 -2.88 7.44 4.51
N VAL A 32 -2.70 6.33 3.82
CA VAL A 32 -3.24 5.02 4.21
C VAL A 32 -2.11 4.00 4.29
N TYR A 33 -2.00 3.31 5.41
CA TYR A 33 -1.23 2.07 5.52
C TYR A 33 -2.17 0.89 5.32
N PHE A 34 -1.73 -0.12 4.56
CA PHE A 34 -2.55 -1.30 4.33
C PHE A 34 -1.73 -2.55 4.15
N ASP A 35 -2.35 -3.69 4.42
CA ASP A 35 -1.79 -5.03 4.26
C ASP A 35 -2.91 -6.03 3.95
N ILE A 36 -2.61 -7.05 3.14
CA ILE A 36 -3.58 -8.09 2.81
C ILE A 36 -3.05 -9.48 3.20
N GLU A 37 -3.96 -10.33 3.63
CA GLU A 37 -3.68 -11.73 3.85
C GLU A 37 -4.47 -12.62 2.89
N THR A 38 -3.81 -13.67 2.40
CA THR A 38 -4.41 -14.61 1.44
C THR A 38 -4.33 -16.03 1.94
N GLU A 39 -5.25 -16.89 1.48
CA GLU A 39 -5.08 -18.33 1.64
C GLU A 39 -3.71 -18.75 1.09
N ILE A 40 -2.96 -19.52 1.89
CA ILE A 40 -1.66 -20.02 1.48
C ILE A 40 -1.88 -21.22 0.54
N GLY A 41 -1.64 -20.97 -0.74
CA GLY A 41 -1.71 -22.01 -1.78
C GLY A 41 -0.61 -21.81 -2.81
N GLY A 42 0.48 -22.56 -2.67
CA GLY A 42 1.58 -22.53 -3.63
C GLY A 42 2.62 -21.44 -3.43
N THR A 43 3.63 -21.40 -4.29
CA THR A 43 4.71 -20.41 -4.25
C THR A 43 4.22 -19.07 -4.78
N LEU A 44 4.40 -18.00 -4.01
CA LEU A 44 4.18 -16.62 -4.47
C LEU A 44 5.29 -16.24 -5.45
N ASN A 45 4.97 -16.24 -6.74
CA ASN A 45 5.82 -15.72 -7.80
C ASN A 45 5.00 -14.79 -8.71
N LYS A 46 5.68 -14.02 -9.56
CA LYS A 46 5.05 -13.05 -10.47
C LYS A 46 3.84 -13.61 -11.23
N ALA A 47 3.97 -14.83 -11.78
CA ALA A 47 2.88 -15.46 -12.52
C ALA A 47 1.68 -15.86 -11.65
N ASN A 48 1.93 -16.27 -10.40
CA ASN A 48 0.88 -16.64 -9.47
C ASN A 48 0.16 -15.41 -8.90
N ILE A 49 0.88 -14.31 -8.70
CA ILE A 49 0.30 -13.01 -8.31
C ILE A 49 -0.67 -12.52 -9.39
N LYS A 50 -0.26 -12.51 -10.65
CA LYS A 50 -1.13 -12.10 -11.77
C LYS A 50 -2.36 -13.01 -11.92
N LYS A 51 -2.23 -14.31 -11.65
CA LYS A 51 -3.37 -15.25 -11.67
C LYS A 51 -4.35 -15.02 -10.51
N ALA A 52 -3.89 -14.50 -9.38
CA ALA A 52 -4.64 -14.21 -8.15
C ALA A 52 -5.63 -15.34 -7.81
N LEU A 53 -5.10 -16.58 -7.64
CA LEU A 53 -5.94 -17.77 -7.48
C LEU A 53 -6.52 -17.89 -6.07
N ASN A 54 -5.73 -17.52 -5.06
CA ASN A 54 -6.08 -17.69 -3.67
C ASN A 54 -7.02 -16.58 -3.20
N LYS A 55 -7.92 -16.93 -2.29
CA LYS A 55 -8.84 -15.99 -1.68
C LYS A 55 -8.08 -15.00 -0.81
N ILE A 56 -8.44 -13.72 -0.89
CA ILE A 56 -8.06 -12.73 0.13
C ILE A 56 -8.95 -13.01 1.34
N THR A 57 -8.32 -13.28 2.46
CA THR A 57 -9.00 -13.65 3.71
C THR A 57 -9.13 -12.49 4.66
N SER A 58 -8.18 -11.56 4.65
CA SER A 58 -8.22 -10.35 5.47
C SER A 58 -7.59 -9.16 4.74
N ILE A 59 -8.08 -7.96 5.06
CA ILE A 59 -7.47 -6.68 4.66
C ILE A 59 -7.47 -5.77 5.88
N ALA A 60 -6.30 -5.27 6.26
CA ALA A 60 -6.16 -4.25 7.27
C ALA A 60 -5.83 -2.89 6.62
N ILE A 61 -6.52 -1.83 7.04
CA ILE A 61 -6.33 -0.46 6.55
C ILE A 61 -6.21 0.46 7.76
N LEU A 62 -5.15 1.25 7.84
CA LEU A 62 -5.04 2.36 8.77
C LEU A 62 -5.19 3.68 8.02
N ASP A 63 -6.29 4.36 8.24
CA ASP A 63 -6.52 5.74 7.81
C ASP A 63 -5.85 6.70 8.80
N LYS A 64 -4.74 7.31 8.37
CA LYS A 64 -3.93 8.19 9.22
C LYS A 64 -4.65 9.49 9.58
N LEU A 65 -5.49 10.00 8.69
CA LEU A 65 -6.19 11.26 8.91
C LEU A 65 -7.17 11.17 10.09
N HIS A 66 -7.87 10.04 10.18
CA HIS A 66 -8.89 9.82 11.23
C HIS A 66 -8.38 8.92 12.37
N ASP A 67 -7.12 8.48 12.31
CA ASP A 67 -6.54 7.48 13.22
C ASP A 67 -7.44 6.24 13.37
N LYS A 68 -7.98 5.75 12.25
CA LYS A 68 -8.94 4.65 12.23
C LYS A 68 -8.39 3.43 11.52
N ILE A 69 -8.54 2.27 12.16
CA ILE A 69 -8.15 0.98 11.61
C ILE A 69 -9.40 0.21 11.20
N TYR A 70 -9.46 -0.20 9.94
CA TYR A 70 -10.46 -1.13 9.44
C TYR A 70 -9.82 -2.50 9.29
N ALA A 71 -10.38 -3.50 9.95
CA ALA A 71 -9.99 -4.90 9.83
C ALA A 71 -11.13 -5.69 9.17
N LEU A 72 -11.01 -5.90 7.88
CA LEU A 72 -11.97 -6.68 7.10
C LEU A 72 -11.55 -8.14 7.10
N ILE A 73 -12.46 -9.04 7.42
CA ILE A 73 -12.18 -10.47 7.55
C ILE A 73 -13.25 -11.33 6.89
N VAL A 74 -12.84 -12.37 6.17
CA VAL A 74 -13.75 -13.41 5.69
C VAL A 74 -14.04 -14.36 6.85
N ASP A 75 -15.27 -14.40 7.29
CA ASP A 75 -15.77 -15.28 8.34
C ASP A 75 -16.97 -16.10 7.83
N GLU A 76 -16.67 -17.20 7.18
CA GLU A 76 -17.70 -18.10 6.61
C GLU A 76 -18.55 -18.78 7.67
N LYS A 77 -18.02 -18.94 8.88
CA LYS A 77 -18.68 -19.62 10.00
C LYS A 77 -19.56 -18.70 10.84
N GLY A 78 -19.33 -17.38 10.79
CA GLY A 78 -20.02 -16.40 11.62
C GLY A 78 -19.56 -16.41 13.08
N GLU A 79 -18.26 -16.58 13.30
CA GLU A 79 -17.63 -16.61 14.62
C GLU A 79 -17.32 -15.20 15.13
N ILE A 80 -17.24 -14.21 14.23
CA ILE A 80 -16.86 -12.82 14.54
C ILE A 80 -18.07 -11.90 14.44
N GLU A 81 -18.27 -11.08 15.45
CA GLU A 81 -19.24 -10.01 15.42
C GLU A 81 -18.60 -8.71 14.88
N HIS A 82 -19.40 -7.91 14.16
CA HIS A 82 -19.00 -6.56 13.80
C HIS A 82 -18.86 -5.73 15.06
N LYS A 83 -17.67 -5.22 15.34
CA LYS A 83 -17.38 -4.46 16.56
C LYS A 83 -16.35 -3.36 16.33
N THR A 84 -16.47 -2.29 17.10
CA THR A 84 -15.44 -1.25 17.19
C THR A 84 -14.84 -1.26 18.58
N VAL A 85 -13.51 -1.35 18.66
CA VAL A 85 -12.75 -1.34 19.93
C VAL A 85 -11.65 -0.28 19.79
N GLY A 86 -11.79 0.80 20.53
CA GLY A 86 -10.91 1.97 20.37
C GLY A 86 -11.04 2.56 18.96
N ASN A 87 -9.93 2.68 18.25
CA ASN A 87 -9.89 3.14 16.87
C ASN A 87 -10.00 2.01 15.83
N LYS A 88 -10.14 0.75 16.27
CA LYS A 88 -10.20 -0.42 15.38
C LYS A 88 -11.66 -0.87 15.17
N GLU A 89 -12.07 -0.92 13.92
CA GLU A 89 -13.35 -1.47 13.47
C GLU A 89 -13.12 -2.83 12.79
N VAL A 90 -13.68 -3.90 13.37
CA VAL A 90 -13.62 -5.27 12.82
C VAL A 90 -14.92 -5.54 12.07
N ILE A 91 -14.81 -5.85 10.78
CA ILE A 91 -15.95 -6.06 9.89
C ILE A 91 -15.88 -7.44 9.26
N PRO A 92 -16.68 -8.41 9.74
CA PRO A 92 -16.72 -9.75 9.19
C PRO A 92 -17.62 -9.86 7.96
N PHE A 93 -17.23 -10.72 7.03
CA PHE A 93 -17.98 -11.00 5.81
C PHE A 93 -18.11 -12.50 5.57
N LYS A 94 -19.30 -12.97 5.18
CA LYS A 94 -19.56 -14.39 4.87
C LYS A 94 -18.78 -14.89 3.66
N ASN A 95 -18.31 -14.02 2.79
CA ASN A 95 -17.48 -14.41 1.65
C ASN A 95 -16.61 -13.23 1.17
N GLU A 96 -15.58 -13.56 0.40
CA GLU A 96 -14.63 -12.62 -0.14
C GLU A 96 -15.24 -11.52 -1.02
N SER A 97 -16.28 -11.84 -1.81
CA SER A 97 -16.87 -10.84 -2.71
C SER A 97 -17.52 -9.68 -1.94
N PHE A 98 -18.12 -9.93 -0.79
CA PHE A 98 -18.62 -8.87 0.07
C PHE A 98 -17.50 -8.09 0.74
N LEU A 99 -16.43 -8.77 1.18
CA LEU A 99 -15.24 -8.13 1.72
C LEU A 99 -14.62 -7.16 0.70
N LEU A 100 -14.39 -7.63 -0.54
CA LEU A 100 -13.78 -6.82 -1.59
C LEU A 100 -14.66 -5.63 -1.99
N LYS A 101 -15.99 -5.78 -2.03
CA LYS A 101 -16.91 -4.66 -2.29
C LYS A 101 -16.81 -3.61 -1.19
N ARG A 102 -16.89 -4.03 0.09
CA ARG A 102 -16.79 -3.09 1.21
C ARG A 102 -15.41 -2.44 1.30
N PHE A 103 -14.35 -3.18 0.95
CA PHE A 103 -13.01 -2.61 0.83
C PHE A 103 -12.99 -1.43 -0.17
N ILE A 104 -13.53 -1.61 -1.38
CA ILE A 104 -13.61 -0.55 -2.39
C ILE A 104 -14.44 0.64 -1.89
N GLU A 105 -15.57 0.41 -1.20
CA GLU A 105 -16.38 1.48 -0.63
C GLU A 105 -15.58 2.29 0.42
N ILE A 106 -14.91 1.62 1.36
CA ILE A 106 -14.04 2.26 2.36
C ILE A 106 -12.90 3.01 1.67
N TRP A 107 -12.29 2.42 0.64
CA TRP A 107 -11.23 3.06 -0.13
C TRP A 107 -11.70 4.36 -0.78
N GLU A 108 -12.88 4.37 -1.39
CA GLU A 108 -13.48 5.57 -1.97
C GLU A 108 -13.88 6.61 -0.90
N GLU A 109 -14.42 6.16 0.24
CA GLU A 109 -14.73 7.02 1.40
C GLU A 109 -13.48 7.73 1.94
N ILE A 110 -12.37 7.01 2.10
CA ILE A 110 -11.07 7.57 2.51
C ILE A 110 -10.49 8.41 1.37
N SER A 111 -10.62 7.95 0.13
CA SER A 111 -10.05 8.56 -1.07
C SER A 111 -8.54 8.85 -0.90
N PRO A 112 -7.69 7.83 -0.71
CA PRO A 112 -6.28 8.00 -0.38
C PRO A 112 -5.55 8.74 -1.49
N THR A 113 -4.63 9.64 -1.11
CA THR A 113 -3.68 10.29 -2.05
C THR A 113 -2.33 9.60 -2.03
N VAL A 114 -1.95 9.01 -0.89
CA VAL A 114 -0.73 8.23 -0.72
C VAL A 114 -1.06 6.94 0.02
N ILE A 115 -0.58 5.84 -0.51
CA ILE A 115 -0.68 4.53 0.14
C ILE A 115 0.71 4.02 0.49
N VAL A 116 0.81 3.37 1.64
CA VAL A 116 2.04 2.77 2.15
C VAL A 116 1.78 1.32 2.53
N GLY A 117 2.63 0.43 2.07
CA GLY A 117 2.63 -0.96 2.48
C GLY A 117 4.06 -1.51 2.54
N TYR A 118 4.24 -2.68 3.11
CA TYR A 118 5.56 -3.30 3.24
C TYR A 118 5.77 -4.37 2.19
N ASN A 119 6.63 -4.15 1.20
CA ASN A 119 6.78 -4.98 0.00
C ASN A 119 5.49 -5.03 -0.87
N SER A 120 4.64 -4.05 -0.70
CA SER A 120 3.29 -3.99 -1.26
C SER A 120 3.27 -3.71 -2.76
N ALA A 121 4.32 -3.09 -3.30
CA ALA A 121 4.46 -2.83 -4.73
C ALA A 121 4.52 -4.11 -5.56
N PHE A 122 5.09 -5.17 -5.00
CA PHE A 122 5.27 -6.44 -5.69
C PHE A 122 4.32 -7.54 -5.22
N PHE A 123 3.51 -7.30 -4.19
CA PHE A 123 2.54 -8.27 -3.70
C PHE A 123 1.15 -7.66 -3.50
N ASP A 124 0.94 -6.86 -2.47
CA ASP A 124 -0.40 -6.46 -2.02
C ASP A 124 -1.20 -5.72 -3.10
N VAL A 125 -0.62 -4.67 -3.69
CA VAL A 125 -1.31 -3.85 -4.70
C VAL A 125 -1.61 -4.65 -5.97
N PRO A 126 -0.65 -5.36 -6.61
CA PRO A 126 -0.97 -6.13 -7.80
C PRO A 126 -1.90 -7.31 -7.49
N TYR A 127 -1.73 -8.00 -6.37
CA TYR A 127 -2.61 -9.10 -6.00
C TYR A 127 -4.05 -8.63 -5.79
N LEU A 128 -4.24 -7.55 -5.05
CA LEU A 128 -5.54 -6.93 -4.79
C LEU A 128 -6.23 -6.53 -6.11
N PHE A 129 -5.52 -5.82 -6.99
CA PHE A 129 -6.04 -5.42 -8.29
C PHE A 129 -6.49 -6.63 -9.14
N TYR A 130 -5.63 -7.64 -9.28
CA TYR A 130 -5.97 -8.84 -10.06
C TYR A 130 -7.08 -9.65 -9.41
N ARG A 131 -7.12 -9.71 -8.08
CA ARG A 131 -8.16 -10.46 -7.36
C ARG A 131 -9.51 -9.79 -7.48
N ILE A 132 -9.60 -8.47 -7.31
CA ILE A 132 -10.83 -7.69 -7.53
C ILE A 132 -11.29 -7.86 -8.98
N SER A 133 -10.39 -7.67 -9.95
CA SER A 133 -10.70 -7.85 -11.38
C SER A 133 -11.30 -9.22 -11.67
N LYS A 134 -10.76 -10.26 -11.05
CA LYS A 134 -11.20 -11.65 -11.25
C LYS A 134 -12.54 -11.95 -10.58
N LYS A 135 -12.78 -11.40 -9.39
CA LYS A 135 -13.96 -11.73 -8.56
C LYS A 135 -15.16 -10.84 -8.81
N LEU A 136 -14.92 -9.58 -9.11
CA LEU A 136 -15.97 -8.57 -9.23
C LEU A 136 -16.04 -7.96 -10.64
N GLY A 137 -14.99 -8.10 -11.46
CA GLY A 137 -14.85 -7.44 -12.75
C GLY A 137 -13.84 -6.30 -12.75
N LYS A 138 -13.30 -5.96 -13.93
CA LYS A 138 -12.28 -4.91 -14.08
C LYS A 138 -12.81 -3.53 -13.67
N GLU A 139 -14.06 -3.26 -13.91
CA GLU A 139 -14.75 -2.02 -13.54
C GLU A 139 -14.66 -1.74 -12.03
N TRP A 140 -14.73 -2.78 -11.20
CA TRP A 140 -14.53 -2.66 -9.76
C TRP A 140 -13.07 -2.38 -9.40
N ALA A 141 -12.13 -3.02 -10.08
CA ALA A 141 -10.71 -2.80 -9.81
C ALA A 141 -10.26 -1.39 -10.23
N TYR A 142 -10.84 -0.82 -11.27
CA TYR A 142 -10.55 0.55 -11.69
C TYR A 142 -11.02 1.62 -10.70
N ARG A 143 -11.96 1.31 -9.81
CA ARG A 143 -12.40 2.18 -8.71
C ARG A 143 -11.33 2.40 -7.63
N LEU A 144 -10.22 1.64 -7.64
CA LEU A 144 -9.03 1.96 -6.84
C LEU A 144 -8.46 3.33 -7.22
N SER A 145 -8.62 3.75 -8.48
CA SER A 145 -8.18 5.04 -8.97
C SER A 145 -9.31 6.07 -8.90
N PRO A 146 -9.06 7.27 -8.34
CA PRO A 146 -10.06 8.35 -8.29
C PRO A 146 -10.48 8.84 -9.67
N ILE A 147 -9.69 8.55 -10.71
CA ILE A 147 -9.98 8.90 -12.11
C ILE A 147 -10.30 7.66 -12.97
N GLY A 148 -10.45 6.49 -12.35
CA GLY A 148 -10.83 5.25 -13.03
C GLY A 148 -9.74 4.66 -13.94
N ILE A 149 -8.46 4.99 -13.71
CA ILE A 149 -7.35 4.52 -14.55
C ILE A 149 -6.34 3.75 -13.69
N VAL A 150 -6.11 2.49 -14.04
CA VAL A 150 -5.06 1.65 -13.45
C VAL A 150 -4.23 1.07 -14.58
N ASN A 151 -2.93 1.35 -14.55
CA ASN A 151 -1.99 0.89 -15.56
C ASN A 151 -1.35 -0.42 -15.11
N GLU A 152 -1.44 -1.44 -15.97
CA GLU A 152 -0.70 -2.69 -15.82
C GLU A 152 0.60 -2.57 -16.62
N GLN A 153 1.73 -2.78 -15.97
CA GLN A 153 3.05 -2.79 -16.62
C GLN A 153 3.62 -4.21 -16.65
N GLU A 154 4.57 -4.46 -17.54
CA GLU A 154 5.35 -5.68 -17.45
C GLU A 154 6.19 -5.65 -16.17
N TRP A 155 6.34 -6.84 -15.56
CA TRP A 155 7.17 -7.00 -14.36
C TRP A 155 8.64 -6.77 -14.70
N SER A 156 9.03 -5.49 -14.68
CA SER A 156 10.39 -4.98 -14.79
C SER A 156 10.87 -4.46 -13.42
N ASP A 157 11.71 -3.45 -13.42
CA ASP A 157 12.12 -2.73 -12.20
C ASP A 157 11.04 -1.77 -11.70
N ASP A 158 9.99 -1.51 -12.50
CA ASP A 158 8.84 -0.69 -12.15
C ASP A 158 7.73 -1.48 -11.47
N PHE A 159 6.85 -0.79 -10.78
CA PHE A 159 5.69 -1.38 -10.12
C PHE A 159 4.71 -1.97 -11.14
N PRO A 160 4.35 -3.26 -11.02
CA PRO A 160 3.56 -3.95 -12.03
C PRO A 160 2.13 -3.42 -12.18
N VAL A 161 1.61 -2.72 -11.16
CA VAL A 161 0.30 -2.07 -11.16
C VAL A 161 0.46 -0.66 -10.61
N LYS A 162 0.10 0.34 -11.42
CA LYS A 162 0.09 1.75 -11.03
C LYS A 162 -1.35 2.26 -10.98
N ILE A 163 -1.80 2.69 -9.81
CA ILE A 163 -3.11 3.29 -9.60
C ILE A 163 -2.99 4.79 -9.87
N CYS A 164 -3.49 5.26 -11.00
CA CYS A 164 -3.37 6.68 -11.35
C CYS A 164 -4.18 7.55 -10.37
N GLY A 165 -3.55 8.63 -9.89
CA GLY A 165 -4.13 9.53 -8.88
C GLY A 165 -3.90 9.08 -7.42
N VAL A 166 -3.19 7.96 -7.20
CA VAL A 166 -2.76 7.50 -5.88
C VAL A 166 -1.27 7.19 -5.94
N SER A 167 -0.48 7.87 -5.14
CA SER A 167 0.96 7.59 -5.05
C SER A 167 1.20 6.39 -4.14
N HIS A 168 2.09 5.49 -4.58
CA HIS A 168 2.39 4.27 -3.85
C HIS A 168 3.83 4.29 -3.30
N LEU A 169 3.95 4.34 -1.98
CA LEU A 169 5.23 4.28 -1.28
C LEU A 169 5.41 2.90 -0.64
N ASP A 170 6.24 2.06 -1.25
CA ASP A 170 6.66 0.77 -0.67
C ASP A 170 7.71 1.00 0.41
N TYR A 171 7.36 0.73 1.65
CA TYR A 171 8.21 1.06 2.79
C TYR A 171 9.49 0.22 2.87
N MET A 172 9.47 -1.03 2.39
CA MET A 172 10.70 -1.83 2.31
C MET A 172 11.71 -1.19 1.36
N LEU A 173 11.25 -0.63 0.24
CA LEU A 173 12.10 0.08 -0.72
C LEU A 173 12.60 1.41 -0.15
N LEU A 174 11.74 2.19 0.52
CA LEU A 174 12.14 3.41 1.24
C LEU A 174 13.21 3.10 2.29
N TYR A 175 13.00 2.06 3.08
CA TYR A 175 13.97 1.64 4.08
C TYR A 175 15.32 1.29 3.45
N LYS A 176 15.33 0.54 2.35
CA LYS A 176 16.57 0.21 1.61
C LYS A 176 17.26 1.45 1.05
N LYS A 177 16.48 2.45 0.62
CA LYS A 177 17.02 3.70 0.05
C LYS A 177 17.64 4.59 1.12
N PHE A 178 16.94 4.80 2.24
CA PHE A 178 17.34 5.77 3.26
C PHE A 178 18.26 5.18 4.34
N VAL A 179 18.36 3.86 4.44
CA VAL A 179 19.31 3.19 5.36
C VAL A 179 20.47 2.61 4.56
N PRO A 180 21.63 3.30 4.50
CA PRO A 180 22.76 2.90 3.64
C PRO A 180 23.36 1.54 4.02
N LYS A 181 23.24 1.16 5.30
CA LYS A 181 23.80 -0.11 5.80
C LYS A 181 22.90 -1.27 5.38
N VAL A 182 23.44 -2.19 4.60
CA VAL A 182 22.77 -3.45 4.24
C VAL A 182 22.34 -4.22 5.49
N GLN A 183 21.11 -4.70 5.51
CA GLN A 183 20.55 -5.45 6.62
C GLN A 183 20.66 -6.95 6.39
N PRO A 184 20.85 -7.76 7.44
CA PRO A 184 20.80 -9.23 7.36
C PRO A 184 19.46 -9.76 6.83
N SER A 185 18.37 -9.03 7.10
CA SER A 185 17.03 -9.33 6.61
C SER A 185 16.22 -8.05 6.42
N TYR A 186 15.39 -8.02 5.38
CA TYR A 186 14.42 -6.96 5.12
C TYR A 186 12.97 -7.42 5.40
N LYS A 187 12.78 -8.49 6.18
CA LYS A 187 11.44 -8.87 6.64
C LYS A 187 10.91 -7.83 7.63
N LEU A 188 9.62 -7.52 7.56
CA LEU A 188 8.97 -6.55 8.47
C LEU A 188 9.27 -6.86 9.94
N ASP A 189 9.16 -8.12 10.37
CA ASP A 189 9.46 -8.54 11.74
C ASP A 189 10.91 -8.20 12.18
N TYR A 190 11.89 -8.42 11.30
CA TYR A 190 13.28 -8.10 11.60
C TYR A 190 13.51 -6.59 11.73
N ILE A 191 12.96 -5.82 10.78
CA ILE A 191 13.11 -4.36 10.78
C ILE A 191 12.38 -3.74 11.97
N ALA A 192 11.18 -4.20 12.30
CA ALA A 192 10.41 -3.75 13.45
C ALA A 192 11.15 -4.01 14.77
N LYS A 193 11.64 -5.24 14.98
CA LYS A 193 12.46 -5.58 16.16
C LYS A 193 13.70 -4.71 16.29
N LYS A 194 14.36 -4.40 15.18
CA LYS A 194 15.56 -3.58 15.16
C LYS A 194 15.26 -2.11 15.46
N GLU A 195 14.26 -1.53 14.84
CA GLU A 195 14.05 -0.08 14.85
C GLU A 195 13.17 0.38 16.02
N ILE A 196 12.19 -0.43 16.43
CA ILE A 196 11.23 -0.09 17.49
C ILE A 196 11.16 -1.12 18.62
N GLY A 197 12.00 -2.16 18.59
CA GLY A 197 12.02 -3.19 19.64
C GLY A 197 10.80 -4.11 19.69
N LYS A 198 9.87 -3.99 18.73
CA LYS A 198 8.64 -4.78 18.63
C LYS A 198 8.73 -5.70 17.41
N GLY A 199 7.96 -6.79 17.40
CA GLY A 199 7.90 -7.72 16.27
C GLY A 199 6.48 -8.13 15.94
N LYS A 200 6.36 -8.96 14.90
CA LYS A 200 5.08 -9.56 14.54
C LYS A 200 4.52 -10.41 15.68
N LEU A 201 3.21 -10.55 15.72
CA LEU A 201 2.55 -11.44 16.68
C LEU A 201 3.01 -12.88 16.45
N GLU A 202 3.49 -13.51 17.52
CA GLU A 202 3.91 -14.92 17.46
C GLU A 202 2.71 -15.84 17.54
N PHE A 203 2.69 -16.85 16.68
CA PHE A 203 1.71 -17.93 16.69
C PHE A 203 2.36 -19.26 16.33
N LYS A 204 1.70 -20.36 16.66
CA LYS A 204 2.20 -21.71 16.34
C LYS A 204 1.56 -22.22 15.05
N GLY A 205 2.38 -22.71 14.13
CA GLY A 205 1.91 -23.32 12.89
C GLY A 205 1.95 -22.35 11.69
N SER A 206 1.05 -22.55 10.73
CA SER A 206 0.92 -21.71 9.55
C SER A 206 -0.17 -20.64 9.71
N LEU A 207 -0.14 -19.58 8.91
CA LEU A 207 -1.20 -18.57 8.86
C LEU A 207 -2.55 -19.16 8.47
N ASP A 208 -2.57 -20.13 7.56
CA ASP A 208 -3.79 -20.85 7.18
C ASP A 208 -4.40 -21.63 8.37
N LYS A 209 -3.55 -22.22 9.20
CA LYS A 209 -3.99 -22.86 10.44
C LYS A 209 -4.55 -21.84 11.43
N LEU A 210 -3.86 -20.71 11.60
CA LEU A 210 -4.32 -19.61 12.46
C LEU A 210 -5.69 -19.08 12.01
N PHE A 211 -5.87 -18.86 10.72
CA PHE A 211 -7.15 -18.43 10.14
C PHE A 211 -8.31 -19.38 10.45
N ARG A 212 -8.04 -20.70 10.45
CA ARG A 212 -9.08 -21.72 10.68
C ARG A 212 -9.38 -21.99 12.16
N GLU A 213 -8.37 -21.85 13.03
CA GLU A 213 -8.45 -22.26 14.44
C GLU A 213 -8.62 -21.09 15.41
N ASP A 214 -8.12 -19.88 15.05
CA ASP A 214 -8.15 -18.68 15.90
C ASP A 214 -8.25 -17.43 15.03
N ILE A 215 -9.45 -17.20 14.51
CA ILE A 215 -9.72 -16.09 13.60
C ILE A 215 -9.54 -14.72 14.28
N GLU A 216 -9.78 -14.59 15.59
CA GLU A 216 -9.54 -13.33 16.31
C GLU A 216 -8.06 -12.99 16.33
N LYS A 217 -7.20 -13.96 16.65
CA LYS A 217 -5.75 -13.75 16.61
C LYS A 217 -5.22 -13.53 15.20
N TYR A 218 -5.87 -14.13 14.19
CA TYR A 218 -5.53 -13.87 12.79
C TYR A 218 -5.84 -12.41 12.38
N ILE A 219 -6.97 -11.86 12.82
CA ILE A 219 -7.30 -10.44 12.63
C ILE A 219 -6.25 -9.54 13.29
N GLU A 220 -5.89 -9.87 14.54
CA GLU A 220 -4.86 -9.13 15.27
C GLU A 220 -3.49 -9.20 14.60
N TYR A 221 -3.15 -10.34 13.99
CA TYR A 221 -1.92 -10.49 13.22
C TYR A 221 -1.87 -9.52 12.02
N ASN A 222 -2.92 -9.48 11.19
CA ASN A 222 -2.98 -8.59 10.04
C ASN A 222 -2.99 -7.09 10.46
N VAL A 223 -3.76 -6.73 11.51
CA VAL A 223 -3.76 -5.38 12.09
C VAL A 223 -2.38 -5.02 12.65
N ASN A 224 -1.69 -5.97 13.28
CA ASN A 224 -0.35 -5.73 13.82
C ASN A 224 0.66 -5.38 12.71
N ASP A 225 0.57 -5.96 11.53
CA ASP A 225 1.48 -5.65 10.43
C ASP A 225 1.35 -4.18 9.98
N VAL A 226 0.14 -3.67 9.90
CA VAL A 226 -0.14 -2.27 9.58
C VAL A 226 0.30 -1.32 10.70
N THR A 227 0.05 -1.69 11.96
CA THR A 227 0.47 -0.89 13.13
C THR A 227 1.97 -0.86 13.30
N LEU A 228 2.66 -1.98 13.11
CA LEU A 228 4.14 -2.02 13.12
C LEU A 228 4.74 -1.10 12.06
N LEU A 229 4.16 -1.11 10.87
CA LEU A 229 4.60 -0.25 9.78
C LEU A 229 4.44 1.23 10.12
N ASP A 230 3.30 1.62 10.66
CA ASP A 230 3.05 2.99 11.14
C ASP A 230 4.01 3.41 12.27
N GLU A 231 4.27 2.51 13.23
CA GLU A 231 5.20 2.78 14.31
C GLU A 231 6.65 2.92 13.82
N ILE A 232 7.08 2.10 12.86
CA ILE A 232 8.40 2.23 12.23
C ILE A 232 8.49 3.57 11.49
N ASP A 233 7.44 3.95 10.77
CA ASP A 233 7.44 5.20 10.02
C ASP A 233 7.40 6.43 10.95
N LYS A 234 6.68 6.39 12.05
CA LYS A 234 6.74 7.44 13.11
C LYS A 234 8.14 7.61 13.68
N GLU A 235 8.90 6.53 13.84
CA GLU A 235 10.28 6.57 14.35
C GLU A 235 11.27 7.09 13.31
N LYS A 236 11.08 6.72 12.03
CA LYS A 236 12.04 7.00 10.95
C LYS A 236 11.68 8.22 10.11
N GLY A 237 10.40 8.53 9.96
CA GLY A 237 9.92 9.63 9.12
C GLY A 237 10.20 9.45 7.63
N PHE A 238 10.32 8.22 7.13
CA PHE A 238 10.72 7.99 5.74
C PHE A 238 9.63 8.33 4.74
N THR A 239 8.37 8.19 5.10
CA THR A 239 7.25 8.63 4.26
C THR A 239 7.28 10.15 4.09
N ASP A 240 7.38 10.91 5.18
CA ASP A 240 7.45 12.37 5.16
C ASP A 240 8.70 12.85 4.43
N LEU A 241 9.85 12.18 4.64
CA LEU A 241 11.10 12.49 3.95
C LEU A 241 10.95 12.27 2.43
N ALA A 242 10.33 11.17 2.00
CA ALA A 242 10.10 10.88 0.58
C ALA A 242 9.20 11.95 -0.06
N ILE A 243 8.10 12.32 0.62
CA ILE A 243 7.18 13.37 0.18
C ILE A 243 7.92 14.71 0.07
N ALA A 244 8.68 15.10 1.08
CA ALA A 244 9.43 16.35 1.10
C ALA A 244 10.48 16.42 -0.03
N ILE A 245 11.23 15.33 -0.27
CA ILE A 245 12.22 15.27 -1.35
C ILE A 245 11.55 15.41 -2.71
N CYS A 246 10.47 14.72 -2.96
CA CYS A 246 9.78 14.75 -4.25
C CYS A 246 9.07 16.10 -4.47
N HIS A 247 8.50 16.69 -3.40
CA HIS A 247 7.95 18.04 -3.46
C HIS A 247 9.02 19.07 -3.83
N PHE A 248 10.15 19.07 -3.12
CA PHE A 248 11.27 19.96 -3.42
C PHE A 248 11.84 19.74 -4.84
N ALA A 249 11.83 18.51 -5.33
CA ALA A 249 12.30 18.18 -6.69
C ALA A 249 11.24 18.40 -7.78
N HIS A 250 10.03 18.85 -7.45
CA HIS A 250 8.89 18.99 -8.35
C HIS A 250 8.67 17.73 -9.20
N THR A 251 8.54 16.57 -8.57
CA THR A 251 8.42 15.28 -9.25
C THR A 251 7.41 14.36 -8.56
N ASP A 252 6.93 13.36 -9.30
CA ASP A 252 6.05 12.33 -8.75
C ASP A 252 6.73 11.58 -7.59
N TYR A 253 5.96 11.17 -6.57
CA TYR A 253 6.48 10.43 -5.43
C TYR A 253 7.03 9.05 -5.81
N ASP A 254 6.55 8.44 -6.89
CA ASP A 254 7.09 7.19 -7.43
C ASP A 254 8.56 7.33 -7.86
N ASN A 255 8.99 8.54 -8.21
CA ASN A 255 10.37 8.81 -8.62
C ASN A 255 11.38 8.75 -7.46
N ILE A 256 10.90 8.66 -6.21
CA ILE A 256 11.78 8.52 -5.04
C ILE A 256 12.68 7.28 -5.13
N TYR A 257 12.28 6.24 -5.83
CA TYR A 257 13.04 4.99 -5.92
C TYR A 257 14.20 5.02 -6.91
N PHE A 258 14.22 5.99 -7.83
CA PHE A 258 15.31 6.11 -8.79
C PHE A 258 16.61 6.62 -8.14
N SER A 259 17.76 6.26 -8.71
CA SER A 259 19.08 6.63 -8.21
C SER A 259 19.36 8.14 -8.33
N SER A 260 18.72 8.81 -9.30
CA SER A 260 18.77 10.26 -9.47
C SER A 260 17.35 10.80 -9.60
N ILE A 261 16.94 11.64 -8.64
CA ILE A 261 15.72 12.43 -8.77
C ILE A 261 16.05 13.62 -9.65
N ARG A 262 15.41 13.72 -10.82
CA ARG A 262 15.57 14.83 -11.73
C ARG A 262 14.54 15.90 -11.37
N SER A 263 15.01 17.08 -11.01
CA SER A 263 14.14 18.26 -10.86
C SER A 263 13.76 18.78 -12.24
N GLU A 264 12.49 19.01 -12.48
CA GLU A 264 12.00 19.61 -13.73
C GLU A 264 12.43 21.07 -13.87
N GLU A 265 12.72 21.77 -12.77
CA GLU A 265 13.28 23.11 -12.79
C GLU A 265 14.61 23.25 -13.54
N ARG A 266 15.46 22.19 -13.50
CA ARG A 266 16.78 22.25 -14.13
C ARG A 266 16.73 22.12 -15.65
N ARG A 267 15.54 21.95 -16.22
CA ARG A 267 15.33 21.77 -17.65
C ARG A 267 14.79 23.02 -18.34
N VAL A 268 14.64 24.13 -17.63
CA VAL A 268 14.18 25.43 -18.13
C VAL A 268 15.34 26.28 -18.65
#